data_aa3e172adbb565392346dd2d5c7647ce
#
_entry.id   aa3e172adbb565392346dd2d5c7647ce
#
_cell.length_a   1.000
_cell.length_b   1.000
_cell.length_c   1.000
_cell.angle_alpha   90.00
_cell.angle_beta   90.00
_cell.angle_gamma   90.00
#
_symmetry.space_group_name_H-M   'P 1'
#
loop_
_entity.id
_entity.type
_entity.pdbx_description
1 polymer ?
#
loop_
_entity_poly.entity_id
_entity_poly.type
_entity_poly.pdbx_seq_one_letter_code
_entity_poly.pdbx_strand_id
1 'polypeptide(L)'
;MENLEVTQNEAESRFEIWIDGQLSKLDYNHHGNTIVMMHVGVYPDHRGRGIAGKLTKVGLEYAKEKNLRVIPMCSYVAAYIRKHPEYVELTKQHTNE
;
A
#
# COMPACT_ATOMS: atom_id res chain seq x y z
N MET A 1 -16.61 -9.13 -14.40
CA MET A 1 -15.76 -9.05 -13.22
C MET A 1 -14.55 -8.20 -13.53
N GLU A 2 -14.28 -7.25 -12.68
CA GLU A 2 -13.16 -6.36 -12.90
C GLU A 2 -11.86 -7.03 -12.55
N ASN A 3 -10.85 -6.81 -13.40
CA ASN A 3 -9.50 -7.23 -13.11
C ASN A 3 -8.72 -6.03 -12.62
N LEU A 4 -8.53 -5.95 -11.30
CA LEU A 4 -7.85 -4.82 -10.67
C LEU A 4 -6.37 -5.15 -10.60
N GLU A 5 -5.66 -4.76 -11.63
CA GLU A 5 -4.22 -5.02 -11.68
C GLU A 5 -3.46 -3.87 -11.06
N VAL A 6 -2.61 -4.19 -10.08
CA VAL A 6 -1.77 -3.20 -9.42
C VAL A 6 -0.40 -3.23 -10.06
N THR A 7 0.08 -2.06 -10.46
CA THR A 7 1.44 -1.91 -10.94
C THR A 7 2.20 -1.02 -10.00
N GLN A 8 3.52 -1.24 -9.90
CA GLN A 8 4.36 -0.39 -9.07
C GLN A 8 5.11 0.58 -9.95
N ASN A 9 4.95 1.86 -9.65
CA ASN A 9 5.66 2.93 -10.34
C ASN A 9 6.76 3.43 -9.42
N GLU A 10 7.96 2.86 -9.58
CA GLU A 10 9.06 3.19 -8.70
C GLU A 10 9.55 4.62 -8.89
N ALA A 11 9.47 5.12 -10.12
CA ALA A 11 9.91 6.48 -10.40
C ALA A 11 9.07 7.50 -9.63
N GLU A 12 7.77 7.21 -9.46
CA GLU A 12 6.86 8.09 -8.74
C GLU A 12 6.64 7.65 -7.30
N SER A 13 7.23 6.54 -6.89
CA SER A 13 7.09 6.01 -5.54
C SER A 13 5.64 5.76 -5.17
N ARG A 14 5.00 4.95 -5.99
CA ARG A 14 3.60 4.62 -5.70
C ARG A 14 3.19 3.31 -6.37
N PHE A 15 2.14 2.67 -5.81
CA PHE A 15 1.43 1.57 -6.46
C PHE A 15 0.19 2.16 -7.13
N GLU A 16 -0.17 1.62 -8.30
CA GLU A 16 -1.18 2.23 -9.17
C GLU A 16 -2.19 1.21 -9.63
N ILE A 17 -3.44 1.65 -9.73
CA ILE A 17 -4.49 0.95 -10.46
C ILE A 17 -5.08 1.95 -11.44
N TRP A 18 -5.05 1.59 -12.71
CA TRP A 18 -5.60 2.44 -13.77
C TRP A 18 -6.89 1.80 -14.27
N ILE A 19 -7.99 2.57 -14.28
CA ILE A 19 -9.26 2.16 -14.82
C ILE A 19 -9.77 3.29 -15.69
N ASP A 20 -9.99 2.99 -16.97
CA ASP A 20 -10.52 3.97 -17.93
C ASP A 20 -9.71 5.28 -17.91
N GLY A 21 -8.40 5.15 -17.83
CA GLY A 21 -7.52 6.31 -17.85
C GLY A 21 -7.47 7.08 -16.55
N GLN A 22 -8.12 6.60 -15.50
CA GLN A 22 -8.15 7.29 -14.20
C GLN A 22 -7.30 6.54 -13.19
N LEU A 23 -6.53 7.28 -12.42
CA LEU A 23 -5.53 6.73 -11.51
C LEU A 23 -6.07 6.65 -10.09
N SER A 24 -5.89 5.48 -9.49
CA SER A 24 -5.97 5.30 -8.04
C SER A 24 -4.62 4.81 -7.57
N LYS A 25 -4.20 5.23 -6.38
CA LYS A 25 -2.80 5.02 -6.02
C LYS A 25 -2.59 4.92 -4.51
N LEU A 26 -1.46 4.32 -4.17
CA LEU A 26 -0.91 4.33 -2.81
C LEU A 26 0.48 4.95 -2.91
N ASP A 27 0.64 6.14 -2.36
CA ASP A 27 1.92 6.84 -2.36
C ASP A 27 2.76 6.39 -1.18
N TYR A 28 4.07 6.22 -1.40
CA TYR A 28 4.97 5.81 -0.35
C TYR A 28 6.32 6.50 -0.47
N ASN A 29 7.11 6.46 0.61
CA ASN A 29 8.53 6.80 0.60
C ASN A 29 9.30 5.59 1.07
N HIS A 30 10.39 5.29 0.38
CA HIS A 30 11.20 4.13 0.69
C HIS A 30 12.59 4.59 1.11
N HIS A 31 12.96 4.29 2.34
CA HIS A 31 14.26 4.70 2.90
C HIS A 31 14.90 3.47 3.53
N GLY A 32 15.95 2.95 2.90
CA GLY A 32 16.64 1.79 3.44
C GLY A 32 15.70 0.62 3.65
N ASN A 33 15.55 0.19 4.89
CA ASN A 33 14.69 -0.94 5.24
C ASN A 33 13.28 -0.51 5.66
N THR A 34 12.92 0.74 5.39
CA THR A 34 11.63 1.28 5.83
C THR A 34 10.85 1.81 4.65
N ILE A 35 9.56 1.51 4.62
CA ILE A 35 8.64 2.08 3.65
C ILE A 35 7.55 2.82 4.41
N VAL A 36 7.41 4.12 4.11
CA VAL A 36 6.40 4.96 4.74
C VAL A 36 5.23 5.04 3.77
N MET A 37 4.08 4.51 4.18
CA MET A 37 2.89 4.54 3.32
C MET A 37 2.11 5.80 3.65
N MET A 38 2.10 6.74 2.69
CA MET A 38 1.72 8.12 2.93
C MET A 38 0.25 8.38 2.71
N HIS A 39 -0.30 7.84 1.62
CA HIS A 39 -1.64 8.24 1.21
C HIS A 39 -2.21 7.24 0.22
N VAL A 40 -3.48 6.87 0.43
CA VAL A 40 -4.24 6.08 -0.53
C VAL A 40 -5.30 6.98 -1.12
N GLY A 41 -5.29 7.11 -2.45
CA GLY A 41 -6.28 7.91 -3.15
C GLY A 41 -6.99 7.08 -4.20
N VAL A 42 -8.32 7.03 -4.14
CA VAL A 42 -9.14 6.32 -5.11
C VAL A 42 -9.91 7.34 -5.92
N TYR A 43 -9.84 7.19 -7.25
CA TYR A 43 -10.61 8.06 -8.13
C TYR A 43 -12.09 8.00 -7.72
N PRO A 44 -12.75 9.16 -7.56
CA PRO A 44 -14.09 9.16 -6.94
C PRO A 44 -15.10 8.24 -7.58
N ASP A 45 -15.10 8.14 -8.92
CA ASP A 45 -16.04 7.30 -9.62
C ASP A 45 -15.80 5.82 -9.43
N HIS A 46 -14.65 5.45 -8.86
CA HIS A 46 -14.28 4.05 -8.67
C HIS A 46 -14.37 3.61 -7.23
N ARG A 47 -14.91 4.42 -6.36
CA ARG A 47 -15.08 4.06 -4.97
C ARG A 47 -16.07 2.91 -4.82
N GLY A 48 -15.88 2.13 -3.77
CA GLY A 48 -16.77 1.00 -3.52
C GLY A 48 -16.41 -0.27 -4.27
N ARG A 49 -15.28 -0.27 -4.98
CA ARG A 49 -14.85 -1.44 -5.75
C ARG A 49 -13.68 -2.20 -5.11
N GLY A 50 -13.33 -1.88 -3.87
CA GLY A 50 -12.23 -2.55 -3.19
C GLY A 50 -10.85 -2.13 -3.63
N ILE A 51 -10.74 -0.98 -4.31
CA ILE A 51 -9.47 -0.54 -4.88
C ILE A 51 -8.47 -0.17 -3.80
N ALA A 52 -8.91 0.59 -2.78
CA ALA A 52 -8.02 0.97 -1.70
C ALA A 52 -7.46 -0.26 -0.98
N GLY A 53 -8.30 -1.27 -0.75
CA GLY A 53 -7.86 -2.49 -0.11
C GLY A 53 -6.87 -3.26 -0.97
N LYS A 54 -7.11 -3.30 -2.28
CA LYS A 54 -6.21 -4.00 -3.19
C LYS A 54 -4.84 -3.33 -3.22
N LEU A 55 -4.82 -1.99 -3.32
CA LEU A 55 -3.57 -1.24 -3.31
C LEU A 55 -2.81 -1.49 -2.01
N THR A 56 -3.52 -1.43 -0.89
CA THR A 56 -2.88 -1.60 0.42
C THR A 56 -2.33 -3.01 0.57
N LYS A 57 -3.11 -4.01 0.17
CA LYS A 57 -2.65 -5.40 0.28
C LYS A 57 -1.38 -5.61 -0.54
N VAL A 58 -1.35 -5.13 -1.77
CA VAL A 58 -0.19 -5.31 -2.62
C VAL A 58 1.02 -4.58 -2.04
N GLY A 59 0.81 -3.37 -1.50
CA GLY A 59 1.90 -2.64 -0.87
C GLY A 59 2.45 -3.36 0.35
N LEU A 60 1.58 -3.91 1.18
CA LEU A 60 2.01 -4.64 2.37
C LEU A 60 2.73 -5.94 2.01
N GLU A 61 2.23 -6.65 0.98
CA GLU A 61 2.89 -7.87 0.52
C GLU A 61 4.26 -7.56 -0.07
N TYR A 62 4.39 -6.43 -0.77
CA TYR A 62 5.68 -5.99 -1.25
C TYR A 62 6.65 -5.75 -0.08
N ALA A 63 6.18 -5.05 0.96
CA ALA A 63 7.01 -4.78 2.12
C ALA A 63 7.44 -6.07 2.80
N LYS A 64 6.52 -7.03 2.89
CA LYS A 64 6.81 -8.32 3.50
C LYS A 64 7.88 -9.06 2.70
N GLU A 65 7.72 -9.09 1.39
CA GLU A 65 8.66 -9.80 0.52
C GLU A 65 10.04 -9.18 0.56
N LYS A 66 10.10 -7.84 0.64
CA LYS A 66 11.38 -7.11 0.67
C LYS A 66 11.91 -6.94 2.08
N ASN A 67 11.21 -7.45 3.07
CA ASN A 67 11.62 -7.37 4.47
C ASN A 67 11.76 -5.93 4.93
N LEU A 68 10.78 -5.11 4.60
CA LEU A 68 10.76 -3.69 4.94
C LEU A 68 9.86 -3.45 6.14
N ARG A 69 10.26 -2.51 6.99
CA ARG A 69 9.40 -2.02 8.05
C ARG A 69 8.39 -1.04 7.47
N VAL A 70 7.12 -1.19 7.84
CA VAL A 70 6.05 -0.33 7.36
C VAL A 70 5.72 0.73 8.41
N ILE A 71 5.72 1.99 7.99
CA ILE A 71 5.20 3.09 8.80
C ILE A 71 3.91 3.55 8.14
N PRO A 72 2.76 3.23 8.75
CA PRO A 72 1.46 3.55 8.13
C PRO A 72 1.00 4.95 8.50
N MET A 73 1.50 5.94 7.77
CA MET A 73 1.08 7.32 7.99
C MET A 73 -0.35 7.55 7.54
N CYS A 74 -0.78 6.82 6.52
CA CYS A 74 -2.15 6.91 6.01
C CYS A 74 -3.11 6.21 6.97
N SER A 75 -4.18 6.90 7.35
CA SER A 75 -5.14 6.32 8.29
C SER A 75 -5.81 5.08 7.73
N TYR A 76 -6.02 5.03 6.41
CA TYR A 76 -6.60 3.84 5.78
C TYR A 76 -5.67 2.64 5.94
N VAL A 77 -4.38 2.83 5.67
CA VAL A 77 -3.41 1.74 5.79
C VAL A 77 -3.34 1.26 7.23
N ALA A 78 -3.32 2.20 8.18
CA ALA A 78 -3.28 1.82 9.60
C ALA A 78 -4.51 1.00 9.99
N ALA A 79 -5.69 1.42 9.52
CA ALA A 79 -6.92 0.68 9.81
C ALA A 79 -6.91 -0.70 9.15
N TYR A 80 -6.40 -0.77 7.93
CA TYR A 80 -6.29 -2.03 7.22
C TYR A 80 -5.44 -3.03 8.00
N ILE A 81 -4.31 -2.57 8.52
CA ILE A 81 -3.41 -3.43 9.30
C ILE A 81 -4.11 -3.92 10.57
N ARG A 82 -4.88 -3.05 11.23
CA ARG A 82 -5.63 -3.48 12.43
C ARG A 82 -6.63 -4.58 12.11
N LYS A 83 -7.23 -4.53 10.93
CA LYS A 83 -8.19 -5.56 10.50
C LYS A 83 -7.53 -6.80 9.93
N HIS A 84 -6.24 -6.73 9.65
CA HIS A 84 -5.49 -7.84 9.08
C HIS A 84 -4.24 -8.04 9.92
N PRO A 85 -4.39 -8.65 11.12
CA PRO A 85 -3.29 -8.68 12.11
C PRO A 85 -2.02 -9.35 11.61
N GLU A 86 -2.10 -10.15 10.56
CA GLU A 86 -0.90 -10.78 10.01
C GLU A 86 0.11 -9.75 9.52
N TYR A 87 -0.31 -8.50 9.31
CA TYR A 87 0.61 -7.44 8.87
C TYR A 87 1.17 -6.60 10.00
N VAL A 88 0.72 -6.85 11.25
CA VAL A 88 1.17 -6.03 12.37
C VAL A 88 2.68 -6.14 12.57
N GLU A 89 3.23 -7.33 12.31
CA GLU A 89 4.67 -7.52 12.47
C GLU A 89 5.49 -6.57 11.59
N LEU A 90 4.95 -6.19 10.44
CA LEU A 90 5.67 -5.30 9.54
C LEU A 90 5.86 -3.90 10.12
N THR A 91 5.02 -3.52 11.08
CA THR A 91 5.13 -2.18 11.67
C THR A 91 6.13 -2.12 12.79
N LYS A 92 6.65 -3.26 13.24
CA LYS A 92 7.59 -3.29 14.34
C LYS A 92 8.99 -3.04 13.85
N GLN A 93 9.79 -2.42 14.71
CA GLN A 93 11.16 -2.16 14.36
C GLN A 93 11.92 -3.47 14.29
N HIS A 94 12.60 -3.70 13.17
CA HIS A 94 13.44 -4.87 13.02
C HIS A 94 14.81 -4.51 13.56
N THR A 95 15.15 -5.11 14.68
CA THR A 95 16.48 -4.91 15.24
C THR A 95 17.35 -6.04 14.79
N ASN A 96 18.59 -5.72 14.46
CA ASN A 96 19.57 -6.73 14.14
C ASN A 96 20.29 -7.09 15.42
N GLU A 97 19.98 -8.26 15.84
CA GLU A 97 20.64 -8.79 17.03
C GLU A 97 21.85 -9.58 16.67
#